data_c132fd1d6daf75317c534135339e1a0d
#
_entry.id   c132fd1d6daf75317c534135339e1a0d
#
_cell.length_a   1.000
_cell.length_b   1.000
_cell.length_c   1.000
_cell.angle_alpha   90.00
_cell.angle_beta   90.00
_cell.angle_gamma   90.00
#
_symmetry.space_group_name_H-M   'P 1'
#
loop_
_entity.id
_entity.type
_entity.pdbx_description
1 polymer ?
#
loop_
_entity_poly.entity_id
_entity_poly.type
_entity_poly.pdbx_seq_one_letter_code
_entity_poly.pdbx_strand_id
1 'polypeptide(L)'
;MRERRNRLDKKTISEMKRQLKDADVSIKNNSMFEVILKSDRNGGSFTTLKPTEIEDITFEDLQSIVKKHKSMFEDFTVIIDDVYCPDNEEFGVEEVEKVLGLSRIKKGIDEVPDDLYFDDLLLDCPFEEFTEEVDEMKKVVINRLIERAIYLYKEKEFSDSFKMSYLEKKLGVQYVFEDIDRSMKEIKSDVNEL
;
A
#
# COMPACT_ATOMS: atom_id res chain seq x y z
N MET A 1 -26.58 -6.10 -20.83
CA MET A 1 -25.58 -7.18 -21.12
C MET A 1 -24.65 -7.27 -19.92
N ARG A 2 -24.64 -8.38 -19.19
CA ARG A 2 -23.69 -8.59 -18.07
C ARG A 2 -22.33 -8.88 -18.69
N GLU A 3 -21.35 -7.99 -18.50
CA GLU A 3 -19.95 -8.25 -18.81
C GLU A 3 -19.54 -9.55 -18.12
N ARG A 4 -19.16 -10.53 -18.92
CA ARG A 4 -18.51 -11.74 -18.42
C ARG A 4 -17.18 -11.29 -17.83
N ARG A 5 -17.11 -11.19 -16.49
CA ARG A 5 -15.84 -11.02 -15.76
C ARG A 5 -14.88 -12.08 -16.27
N ASN A 6 -13.83 -11.65 -16.96
CA ASN A 6 -12.73 -12.49 -17.44
C ASN A 6 -12.04 -13.13 -16.21
N ARG A 7 -12.54 -14.26 -15.75
CA ARG A 7 -11.77 -15.15 -14.89
C ARG A 7 -10.81 -15.87 -15.84
N LEU A 8 -9.51 -15.55 -15.75
CA LEU A 8 -8.49 -16.39 -16.34
C LEU A 8 -8.77 -17.83 -15.92
N ASP A 9 -8.79 -18.74 -16.88
CA ASP A 9 -9.00 -20.14 -16.53
C ASP A 9 -7.79 -20.68 -15.77
N LYS A 10 -7.98 -21.78 -15.03
CA LYS A 10 -6.92 -22.36 -14.20
C LYS A 10 -5.71 -22.81 -15.02
N LYS A 11 -5.91 -23.15 -16.30
CA LYS A 11 -4.84 -23.59 -17.21
C LYS A 11 -3.96 -22.40 -17.60
N THR A 12 -4.56 -21.26 -17.93
CA THR A 12 -3.85 -20.01 -18.22
C THR A 12 -3.01 -19.54 -17.01
N ILE A 13 -3.57 -19.54 -15.81
CA ILE A 13 -2.84 -19.18 -14.59
C ILE A 13 -1.67 -20.14 -14.33
N SER A 14 -1.86 -21.45 -14.55
CA SER A 14 -0.80 -22.42 -14.36
C SER A 14 0.35 -22.25 -15.36
N GLU A 15 0.03 -21.91 -16.60
CA GLU A 15 1.02 -21.61 -17.63
C GLU A 15 1.82 -20.36 -17.31
N MET A 16 1.14 -19.26 -16.93
CA MET A 16 1.79 -18.02 -16.49
C MET A 16 2.71 -18.25 -15.28
N LYS A 17 2.31 -19.05 -14.30
CA LYS A 17 3.16 -19.42 -13.15
C LYS A 17 4.43 -20.14 -13.57
N ARG A 18 4.34 -20.99 -14.59
CA ARG A 18 5.51 -21.71 -15.10
C ARG A 18 6.51 -20.76 -15.78
N GLN A 19 6.00 -19.79 -16.52
CA GLN A 19 6.83 -18.79 -17.21
C GLN A 19 7.47 -17.79 -16.22
N LEU A 20 6.78 -17.46 -15.13
CA LEU A 20 7.28 -16.58 -14.08
C LEU A 20 8.24 -17.26 -13.09
N LYS A 21 8.52 -18.57 -13.24
CA LYS A 21 9.28 -19.32 -12.23
C LYS A 21 10.67 -18.72 -11.95
N ASP A 22 11.33 -18.26 -12.99
CA ASP A 22 12.69 -17.70 -12.92
C ASP A 22 12.69 -16.16 -12.99
N ALA A 23 11.53 -15.53 -12.70
CA ALA A 23 11.40 -14.08 -12.63
C ALA A 23 11.88 -13.54 -11.29
N ASP A 24 12.57 -12.40 -11.34
CA ASP A 24 12.85 -11.55 -10.19
C ASP A 24 11.78 -10.47 -10.08
N VAL A 25 11.35 -10.20 -8.87
CA VAL A 25 10.29 -9.25 -8.57
C VAL A 25 10.75 -8.27 -7.50
N SER A 26 10.71 -6.99 -7.83
CA SER A 26 10.96 -5.92 -6.88
C SER A 26 9.70 -5.64 -6.08
N ILE A 27 9.78 -5.74 -4.75
CA ILE A 27 8.71 -5.33 -3.84
C ILE A 27 9.13 -4.10 -3.08
N LYS A 28 8.20 -3.17 -2.88
CA LYS A 28 8.42 -1.90 -2.19
C LYS A 28 7.53 -1.81 -0.97
N ASN A 29 8.11 -1.39 0.15
CA ASN A 29 7.33 -0.95 1.29
C ASN A 29 6.76 0.44 1.01
N ASN A 30 5.47 0.51 0.77
CA ASN A 30 4.73 1.75 0.52
C ASN A 30 4.07 2.28 1.79
N SER A 31 4.59 1.94 2.97
CA SER A 31 4.09 2.39 4.27
C SER A 31 5.12 3.22 5.04
N MET A 32 4.65 3.91 6.06
CA MET A 32 5.46 4.72 6.95
C MET A 32 6.18 3.90 8.05
N PHE A 33 5.98 2.58 8.07
CA PHE A 33 6.50 1.69 9.11
C PHE A 33 7.36 0.61 8.50
N GLU A 34 8.29 0.07 9.31
CA GLU A 34 9.02 -1.13 8.93
C GLU A 34 8.06 -2.31 8.78
N VAL A 35 8.18 -3.04 7.67
CA VAL A 35 7.37 -4.21 7.36
C VAL A 35 8.23 -5.46 7.40
N ILE A 36 7.76 -6.49 8.08
CA ILE A 36 8.42 -7.80 8.15
C ILE A 36 7.57 -8.82 7.41
N LEU A 37 8.11 -9.35 6.31
CA LEU A 37 7.46 -10.34 5.47
C LEU A 37 8.10 -11.70 5.69
N LYS A 38 7.28 -12.73 5.89
CA LYS A 38 7.75 -14.11 6.10
C LYS A 38 7.49 -14.97 4.86
N SER A 39 8.55 -15.59 4.36
CA SER A 39 8.47 -16.69 3.39
C SER A 39 8.59 -18.03 4.10
N ASP A 40 7.85 -19.06 3.67
CA ASP A 40 8.00 -20.44 4.17
C ASP A 40 9.11 -21.22 3.45
N ARG A 41 9.72 -20.60 2.44
CA ARG A 41 10.81 -21.23 1.69
C ARG A 41 12.12 -21.15 2.48
N ASN A 42 13.06 -22.00 2.10
CA ASN A 42 14.41 -22.04 2.68
C ASN A 42 14.45 -22.11 4.23
N GLY A 43 13.49 -22.83 4.84
CA GLY A 43 13.43 -22.97 6.30
C GLY A 43 12.76 -21.80 7.01
N GLY A 44 12.10 -20.90 6.27
CA GLY A 44 11.40 -19.75 6.82
C GLY A 44 12.28 -18.51 6.86
N SER A 45 12.47 -17.86 5.73
CA SER A 45 13.17 -16.57 5.64
C SER A 45 12.24 -15.39 6.00
N PHE A 46 12.84 -14.30 6.47
CA PHE A 46 12.18 -13.02 6.69
C PHE A 46 12.83 -11.96 5.81
N THR A 47 12.00 -11.16 5.16
CA THR A 47 12.40 -9.94 4.47
C THR A 47 11.90 -8.76 5.29
N THR A 48 12.80 -7.87 5.69
CA THR A 48 12.47 -6.67 6.45
C THR A 48 12.65 -5.47 5.53
N LEU A 49 11.59 -4.70 5.34
CA LEU A 49 11.59 -3.51 4.50
C LEU A 49 11.34 -2.27 5.36
N LYS A 50 12.28 -1.33 5.36
CA LYS A 50 12.06 0.01 5.91
C LYS A 50 11.08 0.80 5.03
N PRO A 51 10.52 1.91 5.51
CA PRO A 51 9.72 2.80 4.68
C PRO A 51 10.42 3.12 3.35
N THR A 52 9.70 3.02 2.25
CA THR A 52 10.16 3.24 0.86
C THR A 52 11.23 2.29 0.33
N GLU A 53 11.74 1.36 1.14
CA GLU A 53 12.75 0.39 0.73
C GLU A 53 12.20 -0.58 -0.32
N ILE A 54 13.04 -0.89 -1.29
CA ILE A 54 12.78 -1.86 -2.37
C ILE A 54 13.71 -3.05 -2.17
N GLU A 55 13.19 -4.25 -2.34
CA GLU A 55 13.93 -5.50 -2.26
C GLU A 55 13.56 -6.41 -3.44
N ASP A 56 14.58 -6.97 -4.07
CA ASP A 56 14.40 -7.92 -5.15
C ASP A 56 14.30 -9.34 -4.59
N ILE A 57 13.22 -10.02 -4.91
CA ILE A 57 12.95 -11.39 -4.48
C ILE A 57 12.55 -12.26 -5.66
N THR A 58 12.71 -13.57 -5.53
CA THR A 58 12.22 -14.49 -6.56
C THR A 58 10.69 -14.53 -6.59
N PHE A 59 10.11 -14.77 -7.74
CA PHE A 59 8.65 -14.96 -7.86
C PHE A 59 8.11 -16.05 -6.93
N GLU A 60 8.90 -17.11 -6.69
CA GLU A 60 8.51 -18.18 -5.78
C GLU A 60 8.49 -17.73 -4.31
N ASP A 61 9.42 -16.87 -3.88
CA ASP A 61 9.39 -16.25 -2.54
C ASP A 61 8.21 -15.29 -2.41
N LEU A 62 7.95 -14.48 -3.45
CA LEU A 62 6.78 -13.61 -3.49
C LEU A 62 5.47 -14.41 -3.34
N GLN A 63 5.33 -15.54 -4.02
CA GLN A 63 4.15 -16.41 -3.85
C GLN A 63 3.97 -16.88 -2.40
N SER A 64 5.07 -17.23 -1.73
CA SER A 64 5.06 -17.65 -0.33
C SER A 64 4.67 -16.50 0.60
N ILE A 65 5.24 -15.32 0.35
CA ILE A 65 4.96 -14.08 1.11
C ILE A 65 3.49 -13.68 0.94
N VAL A 66 3.01 -13.57 -0.29
CA VAL A 66 1.62 -13.18 -0.58
C VAL A 66 0.62 -14.15 0.05
N LYS A 67 0.91 -15.43 0.09
CA LYS A 67 0.04 -16.42 0.75
C LYS A 67 -0.19 -16.11 2.23
N LYS A 68 0.78 -15.51 2.91
CA LYS A 68 0.70 -15.17 4.35
C LYS A 68 0.28 -13.73 4.62
N HIS A 69 0.73 -12.84 3.77
CA HIS A 69 0.62 -11.39 3.96
C HIS A 69 -0.26 -10.73 2.89
N LYS A 70 -1.26 -11.46 2.36
CA LYS A 70 -2.08 -11.00 1.24
C LYS A 70 -2.74 -9.65 1.50
N SER A 71 -3.18 -9.39 2.73
CA SER A 71 -3.80 -8.11 3.11
C SER A 71 -2.88 -6.92 2.88
N MET A 72 -1.57 -7.07 3.16
CA MET A 72 -0.59 -5.98 2.98
C MET A 72 -0.40 -5.59 1.50
N PHE A 73 -0.62 -6.53 0.58
CA PHE A 73 -0.64 -6.24 -0.86
C PHE A 73 -2.01 -5.70 -1.32
N GLU A 74 -3.09 -6.11 -0.67
CA GLU A 74 -4.43 -5.67 -1.01
C GLU A 74 -4.75 -4.26 -0.50
N ASP A 75 -4.08 -3.81 0.57
CA ASP A 75 -4.19 -2.45 1.12
C ASP A 75 -3.04 -1.53 0.70
N PHE A 76 -2.15 -2.02 -0.18
CA PHE A 76 -0.98 -1.31 -0.70
C PHE A 76 0.07 -0.90 0.35
N THR A 77 0.09 -1.55 1.51
CA THR A 77 1.21 -1.45 2.46
C THR A 77 2.51 -1.92 1.81
N VAL A 78 2.43 -3.00 1.03
CA VAL A 78 3.50 -3.50 0.16
C VAL A 78 2.98 -3.55 -1.26
N ILE A 79 3.77 -3.07 -2.20
CA ILE A 79 3.45 -3.11 -3.63
C ILE A 79 4.49 -3.91 -4.40
N ILE A 80 4.08 -4.47 -5.53
CA ILE A 80 4.99 -4.96 -6.54
C ILE A 80 5.39 -3.76 -7.38
N ASP A 81 6.67 -3.41 -7.36
CA ASP A 81 7.21 -2.21 -7.97
C ASP A 81 7.66 -2.50 -9.42
N ASP A 82 8.44 -3.57 -9.61
CA ASP A 82 8.93 -3.98 -10.91
C ASP A 82 9.00 -5.51 -11.04
N VAL A 83 9.10 -5.99 -12.27
CA VAL A 83 9.22 -7.42 -12.60
C VAL A 83 10.20 -7.60 -13.74
N TYR A 84 11.22 -8.40 -13.50
CA TYR A 84 12.14 -8.84 -14.53
C TYR A 84 11.91 -10.34 -14.83
N CYS A 85 11.41 -10.65 -16.03
CA CYS A 85 11.19 -12.01 -16.49
C CYS A 85 12.10 -12.30 -17.69
N PRO A 86 13.21 -13.05 -17.52
CA PRO A 86 14.19 -13.28 -18.58
C PRO A 86 13.62 -14.05 -19.79
N ASP A 87 12.61 -14.89 -19.57
CA ASP A 87 12.02 -15.72 -20.62
C ASP A 87 10.85 -15.04 -21.34
N ASN A 88 10.32 -13.93 -20.82
CA ASN A 88 9.20 -13.22 -21.42
C ASN A 88 9.12 -11.75 -20.96
N GLU A 89 9.68 -10.85 -21.77
CA GLU A 89 9.69 -9.40 -21.52
C GLU A 89 8.29 -8.75 -21.50
N GLU A 90 7.24 -9.45 -21.96
CA GLU A 90 5.87 -8.95 -21.90
C GLU A 90 5.24 -9.09 -20.50
N PHE A 91 5.87 -9.87 -19.60
CA PHE A 91 5.39 -10.06 -18.24
C PHE A 91 5.89 -8.93 -17.35
N GLY A 92 4.93 -8.14 -16.87
CA GLY A 92 5.14 -7.07 -15.92
C GLY A 92 4.35 -7.28 -14.62
N VAL A 93 4.23 -6.21 -13.87
CA VAL A 93 3.54 -6.18 -12.57
C VAL A 93 2.10 -6.67 -12.68
N GLU A 94 1.39 -6.30 -13.74
CA GLU A 94 -0.02 -6.68 -13.94
C GLU A 94 -0.20 -8.19 -14.05
N GLU A 95 0.68 -8.88 -14.78
CA GLU A 95 0.64 -10.32 -14.95
C GLU A 95 0.93 -11.06 -13.65
N VAL A 96 1.93 -10.59 -12.91
CA VAL A 96 2.26 -11.13 -11.57
C VAL A 96 1.09 -10.96 -10.61
N GLU A 97 0.50 -9.77 -10.55
CA GLU A 97 -0.69 -9.51 -9.72
C GLU A 97 -1.89 -10.38 -10.12
N LYS A 98 -2.13 -10.56 -11.41
CA LYS A 98 -3.19 -11.47 -11.91
C LYS A 98 -2.99 -12.90 -11.42
N VAL A 99 -1.76 -13.39 -11.53
CA VAL A 99 -1.39 -14.76 -11.12
C VAL A 99 -1.53 -14.96 -9.62
N LEU A 100 -1.19 -13.94 -8.83
CA LEU A 100 -1.28 -13.95 -7.36
C LEU A 100 -2.69 -13.62 -6.84
N GLY A 101 -3.58 -13.18 -7.72
CA GLY A 101 -4.94 -12.77 -7.35
C GLY A 101 -5.00 -11.46 -6.57
N LEU A 102 -4.01 -10.58 -6.79
CA LEU A 102 -3.88 -9.25 -6.16
C LEU A 102 -4.46 -8.11 -7.01
N SER A 103 -4.67 -8.32 -8.29
CA SER A 103 -4.96 -7.34 -9.34
C SER A 103 -5.58 -6.02 -8.85
N ARG A 104 -4.80 -4.94 -8.85
CA ARG A 104 -5.23 -3.56 -8.57
C ARG A 104 -6.26 -3.09 -9.61
N ILE A 105 -6.16 -3.52 -10.85
CA ILE A 105 -7.10 -3.21 -11.94
C ILE A 105 -8.52 -3.66 -11.61
N LYS A 106 -8.69 -4.82 -10.94
CA LYS A 106 -10.02 -5.26 -10.49
C LYS A 106 -10.64 -4.34 -9.45
N LYS A 107 -9.81 -3.55 -8.76
CA LYS A 107 -10.24 -2.54 -7.79
C LYS A 107 -10.48 -1.18 -8.46
N GLY A 108 -10.20 -1.04 -9.76
CA GLY A 108 -10.30 0.23 -10.50
C GLY A 108 -9.24 1.22 -10.04
N ILE A 109 -8.03 0.73 -9.80
CA ILE A 109 -6.86 1.52 -9.43
C ILE A 109 -5.82 1.25 -10.50
N ASP A 110 -5.61 2.22 -11.36
CA ASP A 110 -4.66 2.13 -12.47
C ASP A 110 -3.24 2.39 -11.96
N GLU A 111 -3.10 3.32 -11.02
CA GLU A 111 -1.84 3.69 -10.38
C GLU A 111 -2.02 3.75 -8.86
N VAL A 112 -1.02 3.27 -8.12
CA VAL A 112 -1.01 3.36 -6.65
C VAL A 112 -0.33 4.67 -6.27
N PRO A 113 -1.05 5.62 -5.63
CA PRO A 113 -0.44 6.87 -5.20
C PRO A 113 0.69 6.61 -4.20
N ASP A 114 1.78 7.34 -4.36
CA ASP A 114 2.91 7.34 -3.44
C ASP A 114 2.78 8.45 -2.37
N ASP A 115 3.76 8.50 -1.48
CA ASP A 115 3.78 9.48 -0.40
C ASP A 115 3.92 10.91 -0.93
N LEU A 116 4.61 11.11 -2.07
CA LEU A 116 4.80 12.44 -2.65
C LEU A 116 3.47 13.02 -3.15
N TYR A 117 2.68 12.20 -3.84
CA TYR A 117 1.34 12.59 -4.26
C TYR A 117 0.45 12.95 -3.06
N PHE A 118 0.53 12.17 -1.97
CA PHE A 118 -0.24 12.47 -0.76
C PHE A 118 0.24 13.75 -0.07
N ASP A 119 1.54 14.04 -0.07
CA ASP A 119 2.10 15.27 0.49
C ASP A 119 1.60 16.48 -0.28
N ASP A 120 1.68 16.48 -1.61
CA ASP A 120 1.16 17.54 -2.46
C ASP A 120 -0.33 17.79 -2.18
N LEU A 121 -1.11 16.71 -2.06
CA LEU A 121 -2.55 16.80 -1.78
C LEU A 121 -2.86 17.36 -0.38
N LEU A 122 -2.09 16.94 0.63
CA LEU A 122 -2.31 17.36 2.02
C LEU A 122 -1.78 18.76 2.30
N LEU A 123 -0.60 19.12 1.78
CA LEU A 123 0.11 20.33 2.13
C LEU A 123 -0.18 21.48 1.16
N ASP A 124 -0.21 21.22 -0.13
CA ASP A 124 -0.20 22.27 -1.16
C ASP A 124 -1.55 22.43 -1.87
N CYS A 125 -2.37 21.38 -1.96
CA CYS A 125 -3.65 21.42 -2.67
C CYS A 125 -4.68 22.31 -1.93
N PRO A 126 -5.39 23.23 -2.61
CA PRO A 126 -6.52 23.98 -2.05
C PRO A 126 -7.63 23.05 -1.54
N PHE A 127 -8.38 23.49 -0.51
CA PHE A 127 -9.38 22.63 0.15
C PHE A 127 -10.49 22.14 -0.80
N GLU A 128 -10.95 22.99 -1.71
CA GLU A 128 -11.97 22.63 -2.70
C GLU A 128 -11.49 21.49 -3.61
N GLU A 129 -10.30 21.63 -4.19
CA GLU A 129 -9.67 20.61 -5.05
C GLU A 129 -9.37 19.34 -4.28
N PHE A 130 -8.87 19.49 -3.04
CA PHE A 130 -8.64 18.36 -2.13
C PHE A 130 -9.91 17.52 -1.90
N THR A 131 -11.06 18.18 -1.69
CA THR A 131 -12.32 17.45 -1.45
C THR A 131 -12.81 16.71 -2.68
N GLU A 132 -12.66 17.31 -3.87
CA GLU A 132 -13.01 16.68 -5.15
C GLU A 132 -12.14 15.44 -5.39
N GLU A 133 -10.83 15.55 -5.25
CA GLU A 133 -9.89 14.43 -5.40
C GLU A 133 -10.20 13.28 -4.44
N VAL A 134 -10.38 13.60 -3.14
CA VAL A 134 -10.68 12.57 -2.12
C VAL A 134 -12.04 11.92 -2.34
N ASP A 135 -13.04 12.64 -2.90
CA ASP A 135 -14.36 12.08 -3.19
C ASP A 135 -14.31 11.05 -4.32
N GLU A 136 -13.39 11.19 -5.25
CA GLU A 136 -13.19 10.26 -6.36
C GLU A 136 -12.31 9.05 -5.98
N MET A 137 -11.55 9.15 -4.89
CA MET A 137 -10.65 8.08 -4.45
C MET A 137 -11.37 6.83 -4.02
N LYS A 138 -10.74 5.68 -4.25
CA LYS A 138 -11.18 4.41 -3.67
C LYS A 138 -10.85 4.35 -2.18
N LYS A 139 -11.70 3.69 -1.41
CA LYS A 139 -11.56 3.60 0.06
C LYS A 139 -10.15 3.15 0.51
N VAL A 140 -9.51 2.23 -0.21
CA VAL A 140 -8.16 1.76 0.13
C VAL A 140 -7.12 2.87 -0.02
N VAL A 141 -7.26 3.73 -1.03
CA VAL A 141 -6.38 4.90 -1.24
C VAL A 141 -6.63 5.95 -0.16
N ILE A 142 -7.91 6.21 0.18
CA ILE A 142 -8.27 7.12 1.28
C ILE A 142 -7.64 6.67 2.61
N ASN A 143 -7.64 5.37 2.91
CA ASN A 143 -7.01 4.87 4.12
C ASN A 143 -5.50 5.20 4.15
N ARG A 144 -4.80 5.05 3.01
CA ARG A 144 -3.38 5.41 2.89
C ARG A 144 -3.16 6.92 3.04
N LEU A 145 -3.99 7.75 2.41
CA LEU A 145 -3.94 9.20 2.58
C LEU A 145 -4.09 9.61 4.05
N ILE A 146 -4.99 8.96 4.78
CA ILE A 146 -5.22 9.23 6.20
C ILE A 146 -4.03 8.80 7.05
N GLU A 147 -3.41 7.64 6.78
CA GLU A 147 -2.19 7.21 7.44
C GLU A 147 -1.07 8.24 7.24
N ARG A 148 -0.92 8.76 6.01
CA ARG A 148 0.04 9.81 5.70
C ARG A 148 -0.27 11.12 6.43
N ALA A 149 -1.54 11.54 6.46
CA ALA A 149 -1.98 12.73 7.20
C ALA A 149 -1.67 12.62 8.70
N ILE A 150 -1.91 11.46 9.31
CA ILE A 150 -1.58 11.20 10.72
C ILE A 150 -0.07 11.27 10.95
N TYR A 151 0.72 10.74 10.05
CA TYR A 151 2.18 10.82 10.14
C TYR A 151 2.66 12.27 10.11
N LEU A 152 2.27 13.03 9.08
CA LEU A 152 2.65 14.45 8.93
C LEU A 152 2.13 15.31 10.09
N TYR A 153 0.96 15.00 10.64
CA TYR A 153 0.45 15.68 11.83
C TYR A 153 1.33 15.44 13.05
N LYS A 154 1.80 14.22 13.29
CA LYS A 154 2.73 13.88 14.38
C LYS A 154 4.07 14.59 14.23
N GLU A 155 4.58 14.70 13.00
CA GLU A 155 5.81 15.44 12.68
C GLU A 155 5.62 16.96 12.70
N LYS A 156 4.38 17.46 12.88
CA LYS A 156 3.98 18.87 12.87
C LYS A 156 4.12 19.56 11.51
N GLU A 157 4.09 18.81 10.45
CA GLU A 157 4.14 19.29 9.07
C GLU A 157 2.75 19.55 8.50
N PHE A 158 1.72 18.90 9.02
CA PHE A 158 0.32 19.06 8.63
C PHE A 158 -0.55 19.52 9.79
N SER A 159 -1.34 20.60 9.59
CA SER A 159 -2.21 21.17 10.63
C SER A 159 -3.49 21.81 10.07
N ASP A 160 -3.84 21.54 8.81
CA ASP A 160 -5.05 22.09 8.19
C ASP A 160 -6.30 21.45 8.81
N SER A 161 -7.00 22.22 9.64
CA SER A 161 -8.17 21.76 10.39
C SER A 161 -9.37 21.40 9.50
N PHE A 162 -9.49 22.02 8.31
CA PHE A 162 -10.57 21.71 7.38
C PHE A 162 -10.33 20.35 6.72
N LYS A 163 -9.11 20.11 6.22
CA LYS A 163 -8.71 18.82 5.64
C LYS A 163 -8.78 17.70 6.70
N MET A 164 -8.28 17.94 7.92
CA MET A 164 -8.35 16.98 9.03
C MET A 164 -9.80 16.58 9.33
N SER A 165 -10.69 17.55 9.52
CA SER A 165 -12.10 17.29 9.77
C SER A 165 -12.79 16.56 8.62
N TYR A 166 -12.41 16.87 7.38
CA TYR A 166 -12.93 16.19 6.21
C TYR A 166 -12.50 14.70 6.17
N LEU A 167 -11.22 14.41 6.44
CA LEU A 167 -10.70 13.05 6.51
C LEU A 167 -11.37 12.24 7.63
N GLU A 168 -11.56 12.81 8.82
CA GLU A 168 -12.30 12.18 9.92
C GLU A 168 -13.72 11.81 9.51
N LYS A 169 -14.42 12.71 8.81
CA LYS A 169 -15.76 12.43 8.27
C LYS A 169 -15.74 11.28 7.25
N LYS A 170 -14.71 11.19 6.40
CA LYS A 170 -14.56 10.10 5.43
C LYS A 170 -14.30 8.75 6.09
N LEU A 171 -13.56 8.73 7.19
CA LEU A 171 -13.37 7.53 8.03
C LEU A 171 -14.64 7.12 8.78
N GLY A 172 -15.56 8.05 9.00
CA GLY A 172 -16.70 7.86 9.88
C GLY A 172 -16.34 7.84 11.37
N VAL A 173 -15.25 8.51 11.74
CA VAL A 173 -14.74 8.67 13.10
C VAL A 173 -14.64 10.16 13.45
N GLN A 174 -14.48 10.46 14.72
CA GLN A 174 -14.28 11.84 15.21
C GLN A 174 -13.09 11.87 16.17
N TYR A 175 -12.41 13.00 16.20
CA TYR A 175 -11.34 13.30 17.17
C TYR A 175 -10.05 12.47 17.01
N VAL A 176 -9.78 11.90 15.84
CA VAL A 176 -8.54 11.12 15.61
C VAL A 176 -7.30 11.96 15.86
N PHE A 177 -7.27 13.18 15.33
CA PHE A 177 -6.13 14.08 15.49
C PHE A 177 -6.05 14.66 16.93
N GLU A 178 -7.17 14.94 17.58
CA GLU A 178 -7.19 15.36 18.98
C GLU A 178 -6.73 14.25 19.94
N ASP A 179 -7.09 13.01 19.69
CA ASP A 179 -6.65 11.86 20.49
C ASP A 179 -5.14 11.60 20.33
N ILE A 180 -4.58 11.87 19.16
CA ILE A 180 -3.13 11.85 18.93
C ILE A 180 -2.44 12.91 19.80
N ASP A 181 -2.95 14.14 19.81
CA ASP A 181 -2.41 15.22 20.66
C ASP A 181 -2.44 14.88 22.15
N ARG A 182 -3.52 14.28 22.61
CA ARG A 182 -3.66 13.82 23.99
C ARG A 182 -2.61 12.79 24.35
N SER A 183 -2.47 11.75 23.52
CA SER A 183 -1.49 10.68 23.71
C SER A 183 -0.05 11.21 23.68
N MET A 184 0.25 12.16 22.80
CA MET A 184 1.58 12.78 22.74
C MET A 184 1.90 13.65 23.96
N LYS A 185 0.89 14.29 24.60
CA LYS A 185 1.08 15.04 25.83
C LYS A 185 1.31 14.13 27.04
N GLU A 186 0.60 13.00 27.14
CA GLU A 186 0.78 12.00 28.18
C GLU A 186 2.20 11.41 28.14
N ILE A 187 2.69 11.00 26.97
CA ILE A 187 4.06 10.49 26.81
C ILE A 187 5.11 11.50 27.27
N LYS A 188 4.92 12.80 26.96
CA LYS A 188 5.87 13.85 27.36
C LYS A 188 5.84 14.12 28.86
N SER A 189 4.70 13.97 29.54
CA SER A 189 4.63 14.10 30.99
C SER A 189 5.42 12.98 31.68
N ASP A 190 5.26 11.74 31.24
CA ASP A 190 5.93 10.57 31.81
C ASP A 190 7.45 10.61 31.63
N VAL A 191 7.94 11.16 30.51
CA VAL A 191 9.39 11.33 30.25
C VAL A 191 10.02 12.44 31.12
N ASN A 192 9.26 13.46 31.50
CA ASN A 192 9.77 14.54 32.35
C ASN A 192 9.73 14.22 33.85
N GLU A 193 9.12 13.12 34.28
CA GLU A 193 9.07 12.65 35.64
C GLU A 193 10.15 11.58 35.96
N LEU A 194 10.98 11.21 35.00
CA LEU A 194 12.13 10.29 35.11
C LEU A 194 13.45 11.07 35.12
#